data_3289526f511d0322122b4876bdb7f7e5
#
_entry.id   3289526f511d0322122b4876bdb7f7e5
#
_cell.length_a   1.000
_cell.length_b   1.000
_cell.length_c   1.000
_cell.angle_alpha   90.00
_cell.angle_beta   90.00
_cell.angle_gamma   90.00
#
_symmetry.space_group_name_H-M   'P 1'
#
loop_
_entity.id
_entity.type
_entity.pdbx_description
1 polymer ?
#
loop_
_entity_poly.entity_id
_entity_poly.type
_entity_poly.pdbx_seq_one_letter_code
_entity_poly.pdbx_strand_id
1 'polypeptide(L)'
;MLFRSDYNIVHMRREDQIGYNGTTAVSDGFRALVLLIALSEKRLLMDSFGHHAAAALNKPSTVLWIANTPVVFGHSIHNNIVANPFTKKPELRQAYLQKFDIAGNLLEFPYKNELETFNSQQVIDSLK
;
A
#
# COMPACT_ATOMS: atom_id res chain seq x y z
N MET A 1 -2.04 -1.87 -16.94
CA MET A 1 -3.46 -1.94 -17.37
C MET A 1 -3.96 -3.38 -17.55
N LEU A 2 -3.39 -4.33 -16.80
CA LEU A 2 -3.62 -5.78 -16.99
C LEU A 2 -4.65 -6.40 -16.05
N PHE A 3 -5.21 -5.65 -15.10
CA PHE A 3 -6.19 -6.20 -14.13
C PHE A 3 -7.66 -5.97 -14.51
N ARG A 4 -7.96 -5.30 -15.61
CA ARG A 4 -9.33 -4.86 -15.90
C ARG A 4 -10.27 -5.96 -16.40
N SER A 5 -9.76 -7.11 -16.85
CA SER A 5 -10.61 -8.14 -17.44
C SER A 5 -11.06 -9.24 -16.44
N ASP A 6 -10.31 -9.45 -15.35
CA ASP A 6 -10.48 -10.65 -14.54
C ASP A 6 -10.98 -10.39 -13.11
N TYR A 7 -10.95 -9.14 -12.64
CA TYR A 7 -11.31 -8.78 -11.26
C TYR A 7 -12.23 -7.56 -11.17
N ASN A 8 -13.18 -7.61 -10.25
CA ASN A 8 -13.89 -6.43 -9.76
C ASN A 8 -12.99 -5.71 -8.76
N ILE A 9 -12.42 -4.59 -9.18
CA ILE A 9 -11.50 -3.83 -8.33
C ILE A 9 -12.29 -2.87 -7.45
N VAL A 10 -12.20 -3.06 -6.14
CA VAL A 10 -12.76 -2.13 -5.15
C VAL A 10 -11.65 -1.24 -4.61
N HIS A 11 -11.82 0.06 -4.72
CA HIS A 11 -10.89 1.06 -4.23
C HIS A 11 -11.43 1.74 -2.97
N MET A 12 -10.90 1.35 -1.81
CA MET A 12 -11.19 2.03 -0.55
C MET A 12 -10.46 3.35 -0.51
N ARG A 13 -11.18 4.46 -0.43
CA ARG A 13 -10.61 5.82 -0.47
C ARG A 13 -11.38 6.77 0.43
N ARG A 14 -10.77 7.89 0.80
CA ARG A 14 -11.50 9.03 1.37
C ARG A 14 -12.24 9.78 0.24
N GLU A 15 -13.27 10.50 0.57
CA GLU A 15 -14.08 11.26 -0.40
C GLU A 15 -13.24 12.28 -1.19
N ASP A 16 -12.24 12.88 -0.55
CA ASP A 16 -11.33 13.87 -1.14
C ASP A 16 -10.24 13.27 -2.04
N GLN A 17 -10.10 11.95 -2.10
CA GLN A 17 -9.09 11.29 -2.94
C GLN A 17 -9.62 11.02 -4.35
N ILE A 18 -8.71 11.09 -5.32
CA ILE A 18 -9.01 10.82 -6.72
C ILE A 18 -9.42 9.35 -6.88
N GLY A 19 -10.52 9.13 -7.59
CA GLY A 19 -10.95 7.79 -7.99
C GLY A 19 -10.23 7.33 -9.26
N TYR A 20 -10.09 6.03 -9.42
CA TYR A 20 -9.50 5.43 -10.62
C TYR A 20 -10.60 4.85 -11.51
N ASN A 21 -10.53 5.15 -12.81
CA ASN A 21 -11.47 4.63 -13.79
C ASN A 21 -11.47 3.09 -13.80
N GLY A 22 -12.65 2.50 -13.78
CA GLY A 22 -12.82 1.03 -13.79
C GLY A 22 -12.69 0.39 -12.41
N THR A 23 -12.75 1.19 -11.34
CA THR A 23 -12.83 0.68 -9.96
C THR A 23 -14.14 1.12 -9.31
N THR A 24 -14.64 0.32 -8.37
CA THR A 24 -15.74 0.70 -7.49
C THR A 24 -15.14 1.40 -6.27
N ALA A 25 -15.43 2.70 -6.12
CA ALA A 25 -14.97 3.46 -4.96
C ALA A 25 -15.87 3.21 -3.74
N VAL A 26 -15.25 3.00 -2.57
CA VAL A 26 -15.92 2.89 -1.28
C VAL A 26 -15.25 3.84 -0.30
N SER A 27 -16.05 4.68 0.36
CA SER A 27 -15.59 5.66 1.36
C SER A 27 -16.16 5.45 2.77
N ASP A 28 -16.84 4.35 3.00
CA ASP A 28 -17.37 3.97 4.31
C ASP A 28 -16.24 3.61 5.30
N GLY A 29 -16.44 3.95 6.57
CA GLY A 29 -15.40 3.87 7.61
C GLY A 29 -14.76 2.50 7.85
N PHE A 30 -14.07 2.35 8.98
CA PHE A 30 -13.24 1.17 9.31
C PHE A 30 -13.96 -0.18 9.23
N ARG A 31 -15.25 -0.23 9.56
CA ARG A 31 -16.04 -1.47 9.46
C ARG A 31 -16.15 -1.98 8.02
N ALA A 32 -16.40 -1.09 7.06
CA ALA A 32 -16.45 -1.43 5.64
C ALA A 32 -15.06 -1.92 5.15
N LEU A 33 -13.98 -1.24 5.56
CA LEU A 33 -12.62 -1.68 5.24
C LEU A 33 -12.35 -3.11 5.75
N VAL A 34 -12.70 -3.41 6.99
CA VAL A 34 -12.51 -4.75 7.58
C VAL A 34 -13.32 -5.80 6.82
N LEU A 35 -14.56 -5.50 6.45
CA LEU A 35 -15.41 -6.40 5.65
C LEU A 35 -14.83 -6.62 4.25
N LEU A 36 -14.35 -5.58 3.58
CA LEU A 36 -13.69 -5.70 2.28
C LEU A 36 -12.43 -6.56 2.35
N ILE A 37 -11.61 -6.39 3.40
CA ILE A 37 -10.44 -7.22 3.64
C ILE A 37 -10.84 -8.68 3.84
N ALA A 38 -11.90 -8.95 4.60
CA ALA A 38 -12.35 -10.29 4.90
C ALA A 38 -12.90 -11.02 3.66
N LEU A 39 -13.62 -10.30 2.80
CA LEU A 39 -14.37 -10.85 1.66
C LEU A 39 -13.59 -10.85 0.35
N SER A 40 -12.59 -9.99 0.19
CA SER A 40 -11.83 -9.92 -1.06
C SER A 40 -10.96 -11.16 -1.28
N GLU A 41 -10.83 -11.57 -2.54
CA GLU A 41 -9.96 -12.67 -2.95
C GLU A 41 -8.48 -12.24 -2.91
N LYS A 42 -8.17 -11.07 -3.47
CA LYS A 42 -6.82 -10.48 -3.49
C LYS A 42 -6.84 -9.12 -2.79
N ARG A 43 -5.75 -8.77 -2.14
CA ARG A 43 -5.62 -7.54 -1.36
C ARG A 43 -4.29 -6.86 -1.63
N LEU A 44 -4.36 -5.60 -2.08
CA LEU A 44 -3.21 -4.71 -2.19
C LEU A 44 -3.39 -3.62 -1.14
N LEU A 45 -2.51 -3.58 -0.17
CA LEU A 45 -2.58 -2.70 0.99
C LEU A 45 -1.32 -1.84 1.08
N MET A 46 -1.44 -0.74 1.79
CA MET A 46 -0.32 0.11 2.16
C MET A 46 0.08 -0.14 3.62
N ASP A 47 1.22 0.41 4.04
CA ASP A 47 1.62 0.52 5.45
C ASP A 47 0.61 1.40 6.21
N SER A 48 -0.41 0.78 6.74
CA SER A 48 -1.52 1.43 7.45
C SER A 48 -2.30 0.40 8.27
N PHE A 49 -3.37 0.81 8.93
CA PHE A 49 -4.29 -0.06 9.67
C PHE A 49 -4.72 -1.30 8.88
N GLY A 50 -4.90 -1.17 7.56
CA GLY A 50 -5.43 -2.25 6.72
C GLY A 50 -4.61 -3.54 6.75
N HIS A 51 -3.29 -3.45 6.72
CA HIS A 51 -2.46 -4.67 6.75
C HIS A 51 -2.45 -5.35 8.14
N HIS A 52 -2.57 -4.58 9.23
CA HIS A 52 -2.73 -5.15 10.56
C HIS A 52 -4.08 -5.86 10.71
N ALA A 53 -5.15 -5.26 10.19
CA ALA A 53 -6.47 -5.88 10.17
C ALA A 53 -6.48 -7.17 9.33
N ALA A 54 -5.81 -7.16 8.17
CA ALA A 54 -5.66 -8.34 7.33
C ALA A 54 -4.90 -9.46 8.05
N ALA A 55 -3.83 -9.15 8.77
CA ALA A 55 -3.09 -10.12 9.57
C ALA A 55 -3.96 -10.70 10.69
N ALA A 56 -4.69 -9.86 11.43
CA ALA A 56 -5.60 -10.29 12.50
C ALA A 56 -6.72 -11.21 11.98
N LEU A 57 -7.17 -11.01 10.74
CA LEU A 57 -8.16 -11.86 10.06
C LEU A 57 -7.55 -13.09 9.39
N ASN A 58 -6.25 -13.32 9.52
CA ASN A 58 -5.51 -14.37 8.83
C ASN A 58 -5.69 -14.32 7.29
N LYS A 59 -5.64 -13.11 6.71
CA LYS A 59 -5.81 -12.86 5.28
C LYS A 59 -4.48 -12.43 4.64
N PRO A 60 -3.73 -13.34 3.99
CA PRO A 60 -2.53 -12.97 3.24
C PRO A 60 -2.80 -11.84 2.26
N SER A 61 -1.90 -10.89 2.19
CA SER A 61 -2.07 -9.68 1.37
C SER A 61 -0.73 -9.26 0.77
N THR A 62 -0.74 -8.51 -0.32
CA THR A 62 0.43 -7.74 -0.77
C THR A 62 0.43 -6.39 -0.08
N VAL A 63 1.52 -6.03 0.60
CA VAL A 63 1.65 -4.76 1.34
C VAL A 63 2.79 -3.95 0.78
N LEU A 64 2.52 -2.70 0.42
CA LEU A 64 3.46 -1.75 -0.15
C LEU A 64 4.02 -0.83 0.93
N TRP A 65 5.36 -0.72 0.99
CA TRP A 65 6.10 0.01 2.01
C TRP A 65 6.93 1.13 1.36
N ILE A 66 6.68 2.38 1.72
CA ILE A 66 7.45 3.54 1.21
C ILE A 66 8.43 4.04 2.28
N ALA A 67 7.94 4.46 3.43
CA ALA A 67 8.71 5.12 4.46
C ALA A 67 9.15 4.17 5.59
N ASN A 68 8.24 3.33 6.07
CA ASN A 68 8.52 2.38 7.14
C ASN A 68 9.09 1.06 6.60
N THR A 69 9.63 0.26 7.50
CA THR A 69 10.19 -1.05 7.16
C THR A 69 9.28 -2.20 7.62
N PRO A 70 9.01 -3.18 6.74
CA PRO A 70 8.26 -4.37 7.14
C PRO A 70 9.00 -5.24 8.16
N VAL A 71 10.30 -5.05 8.35
CA VAL A 71 11.08 -5.76 9.38
C VAL A 71 10.58 -5.45 10.79
N VAL A 72 10.12 -4.20 11.01
CA VAL A 72 9.63 -3.75 12.33
C VAL A 72 8.11 -3.84 12.43
N PHE A 73 7.39 -3.44 11.37
CA PHE A 73 5.94 -3.29 11.42
C PHE A 73 5.16 -4.31 10.59
N GLY A 74 5.87 -5.06 9.74
CA GLY A 74 5.26 -6.03 8.86
C GLY A 74 4.82 -7.30 9.59
N HIS A 75 3.95 -8.06 8.95
CA HIS A 75 3.56 -9.38 9.37
C HIS A 75 4.05 -10.42 8.36
N SER A 76 4.56 -11.55 8.85
CA SER A 76 5.12 -12.62 8.02
C SER A 76 4.09 -13.31 7.10
N ILE A 77 2.81 -13.15 7.40
CA ILE A 77 1.72 -13.65 6.57
C ILE A 77 1.59 -12.89 5.23
N HIS A 78 2.15 -11.68 5.14
CA HIS A 78 2.03 -10.81 3.98
C HIS A 78 3.22 -10.94 3.02
N ASN A 79 2.95 -10.71 1.73
CA ASN A 79 3.99 -10.43 0.75
C ASN A 79 4.34 -8.93 0.84
N ASN A 80 5.46 -8.62 1.47
CA ASN A 80 5.88 -7.24 1.73
C ASN A 80 6.79 -6.74 0.61
N ILE A 81 6.36 -5.72 -0.12
CA ILE A 81 7.11 -5.08 -1.21
C ILE A 81 7.57 -3.70 -0.76
N VAL A 82 8.88 -3.54 -0.66
CA VAL A 82 9.49 -2.25 -0.30
C VAL A 82 9.70 -1.41 -1.55
N ALA A 83 9.40 -0.12 -1.46
CA ALA A 83 9.61 0.84 -2.53
C ALA A 83 11.06 0.90 -3.01
N ASN A 84 11.23 1.27 -4.26
CA ASN A 84 12.53 1.53 -4.85
C ASN A 84 13.32 2.59 -4.05
N PRO A 85 14.65 2.65 -4.16
CA PRO A 85 15.44 3.71 -3.57
C PRO A 85 14.95 5.10 -3.99
N PHE A 86 14.98 6.06 -3.09
CA PHE A 86 14.59 7.45 -3.39
C PHE A 86 15.48 8.01 -4.51
N THR A 87 14.87 8.66 -5.49
CA THR A 87 15.58 9.16 -6.68
C THR A 87 15.95 10.63 -6.58
N LYS A 88 15.21 11.42 -5.79
CA LYS A 88 15.53 12.84 -5.57
C LYS A 88 16.59 13.06 -4.49
N LYS A 89 16.46 12.35 -3.38
CA LYS A 89 17.31 12.50 -2.20
C LYS A 89 17.57 11.12 -1.59
N PRO A 90 18.46 10.33 -2.19
CA PRO A 90 18.72 8.94 -1.77
C PRO A 90 19.11 8.81 -0.30
N GLU A 91 19.82 9.80 0.23
CA GLU A 91 20.28 9.85 1.62
C GLU A 91 19.14 9.92 2.65
N LEU A 92 17.99 10.44 2.27
CA LEU A 92 16.85 10.55 3.17
C LEU A 92 16.20 9.21 3.50
N ARG A 93 16.41 8.18 2.70
CA ARG A 93 15.81 6.86 2.94
C ARG A 93 16.23 6.28 4.29
N GLN A 94 17.52 6.37 4.65
CA GLN A 94 17.99 5.89 5.94
C GLN A 94 17.44 6.72 7.10
N ALA A 95 17.34 8.02 6.92
CA ALA A 95 16.74 8.90 7.90
C ALA A 95 15.25 8.60 8.12
N TYR A 96 14.56 8.19 7.07
CA TYR A 96 13.15 7.81 7.09
C TYR A 96 12.87 6.54 7.87
N LEU A 97 13.63 5.49 7.60
CA LEU A 97 13.47 4.20 8.25
C LEU A 97 13.86 4.23 9.73
N GLN A 98 14.59 5.27 10.17
CA GLN A 98 15.10 5.40 11.53
C GLN A 98 14.43 6.50 12.33
N LYS A 99 13.86 7.50 11.68
CA LYS A 99 13.14 8.59 12.35
C LYS A 99 11.65 8.32 12.31
N PHE A 100 11.14 7.80 13.41
CA PHE A 100 9.78 8.08 13.84
C PHE A 100 9.63 9.56 14.16
N ASP A 101 9.89 10.37 13.23
CA ASP A 101 9.49 11.74 13.36
C ASP A 101 8.03 11.81 12.93
N ILE A 102 7.16 11.54 13.89
CA ILE A 102 5.72 11.71 13.75
C ILE A 102 5.39 13.15 13.36
N ALA A 103 6.28 14.08 13.64
CA ALA A 103 6.24 15.47 13.22
C ALA A 103 7.05 15.75 11.96
N GLY A 104 7.87 14.82 11.52
CA GLY A 104 8.67 14.92 10.30
C GLY A 104 7.81 14.82 9.08
N ASN A 105 7.25 15.91 8.72
CA ASN A 105 6.54 16.05 7.47
C ASN A 105 7.45 15.68 6.30
N LEU A 106 7.17 14.55 5.64
CA LEU A 106 7.53 14.42 4.25
C LEU A 106 6.77 15.45 3.45
N LEU A 107 7.27 16.64 3.50
CA LEU A 107 6.73 17.74 2.70
C LEU A 107 7.05 17.57 1.21
N GLU A 108 7.91 16.63 0.87
CA GLU A 108 8.38 16.44 -0.49
C GLU A 108 8.35 14.97 -0.90
N PHE A 109 7.63 14.67 -1.98
CA PHE A 109 7.62 13.34 -2.58
C PHE A 109 9.03 12.94 -3.03
N PRO A 110 9.61 11.81 -2.55
CA PRO A 110 11.02 11.50 -2.69
C PRO A 110 11.42 10.92 -4.05
N TYR A 111 10.49 10.79 -4.99
CA TYR A 111 10.72 10.29 -6.34
C TYR A 111 10.48 11.40 -7.36
N LYS A 112 11.08 11.28 -8.55
CA LYS A 112 10.85 12.21 -9.66
C LYS A 112 9.42 12.11 -10.20
N ASN A 113 8.85 10.90 -10.19
CA ASN A 113 7.46 10.65 -10.55
C ASN A 113 6.92 9.42 -9.78
N GLU A 114 5.61 9.25 -9.78
CA GLU A 114 4.92 8.18 -9.05
C GLU A 114 5.25 6.77 -9.59
N LEU A 115 5.56 6.65 -10.88
CA LEU A 115 5.86 5.36 -11.52
C LEU A 115 7.18 4.77 -11.07
N GLU A 116 8.07 5.59 -10.49
CA GLU A 116 9.35 5.13 -9.96
C GLU A 116 9.24 4.48 -8.58
N THR A 117 8.12 4.64 -7.89
CA THR A 117 7.97 4.21 -6.49
C THR A 117 8.06 2.69 -6.35
N PHE A 118 7.40 1.95 -7.21
CA PHE A 118 7.37 0.49 -7.18
C PHE A 118 7.57 -0.11 -8.57
N ASN A 119 8.13 -1.32 -8.63
CA ASN A 119 8.09 -2.11 -9.84
C ASN A 119 6.67 -2.67 -10.05
N SER A 120 5.94 -2.13 -11.03
CA SER A 120 4.55 -2.50 -11.30
C SER A 120 4.40 -3.99 -11.61
N GLN A 121 5.35 -4.60 -12.33
CA GLN A 121 5.29 -6.03 -12.65
C GLN A 121 5.42 -6.90 -11.41
N GLN A 122 6.32 -6.53 -10.48
CA GLN A 122 6.45 -7.22 -9.19
C GLN A 122 5.16 -7.16 -8.37
N VAL A 123 4.50 -6.00 -8.35
CA VAL A 123 3.21 -5.85 -7.65
C VAL A 123 2.14 -6.73 -8.30
N ILE A 124 2.06 -6.74 -9.64
CA ILE A 124 1.11 -7.57 -10.39
C ILE A 124 1.33 -9.05 -10.11
N ASP A 125 2.57 -9.50 -10.16
CA ASP A 125 2.90 -10.93 -9.97
C ASP A 125 2.61 -11.38 -8.54
N SER A 126 2.70 -10.49 -7.57
CA SER A 126 2.36 -10.76 -6.17
C SER A 126 0.87 -10.95 -5.90
N LEU A 127 0.01 -10.56 -6.84
CA LEU A 127 -1.44 -10.68 -6.75
C LEU A 127 -2.00 -11.87 -7.53
N LYS A 128 -1.19 -12.58 -8.27
CA LYS A 128 -1.56 -13.83 -8.96
C LYS A 128 -1.62 -14.99 -7.95
#